data_8c2da157220d819a0cf393b613311498
#
_entry.id   8c2da157220d819a0cf393b613311498
#
_cell.length_a   1.000
_cell.length_b   1.000
_cell.length_c   1.000
_cell.angle_alpha   90.00
_cell.angle_beta   90.00
_cell.angle_gamma   90.00
#
_symmetry.space_group_name_H-M   'P 1'
#
loop_
_entity.id
_entity.type
_entity.pdbx_description
1 polymer ?
#
loop_
_entity_poly.entity_id
_entity_poly.type
_entity_poly.pdbx_seq_one_letter_code
_entity_poly.pdbx_strand_id
1 'polypeptide(L)'
;MAINDNRFINMNNKKQDNMISSEIRYKKTEKGMMITEYYGNDSYVVLPDEIEGEPVTILGDYAFSRNLSVEEIWMPLELKEVGRYAFYRCRNLRKLVLGNRLLDMGGGALTGCHLEEVEIYLQDGKKSCLKSIVEEMRYQMRIYLHAPEGGQEAKLLFPEHYEEAVENTPARILETHHHGAGGYYRQCFYDRELDYRKYDEMFYHTVAEDTEETAVELALNRLRFPAELSDKNRQGYEEYLKKHMTAVAKWTVKQEEVEGIRFLQRRKIWTEQSLQAGMDFAAEGSKTEILSIFMDIRKDQFPKKKKTFEL
;
A
#
# COMPACT_ATOMS: atom_id res chain seq x y z
N MET A 1 4.56 22.33 2.10
CA MET A 1 5.33 22.02 3.30
C MET A 1 6.15 20.78 3.00
N ALA A 2 7.42 20.97 2.66
CA ALA A 2 8.34 19.93 2.17
C ALA A 2 8.73 18.98 3.30
N ILE A 3 7.86 18.05 3.67
CA ILE A 3 8.12 17.10 4.77
C ILE A 3 8.57 15.72 4.24
N ASN A 4 8.26 15.39 2.98
CA ASN A 4 8.53 14.04 2.48
C ASN A 4 9.94 13.83 1.90
N ASP A 5 10.50 14.80 1.19
CA ASP A 5 11.90 14.70 0.70
C ASP A 5 12.91 14.61 1.84
N ASN A 6 12.67 15.32 2.95
CA ASN A 6 13.53 15.27 4.12
C ASN A 6 13.46 13.95 4.89
N ARG A 7 12.38 13.18 4.81
CA ARG A 7 12.32 11.84 5.46
C ARG A 7 13.18 10.83 4.72
N PHE A 8 13.05 10.78 3.39
CA PHE A 8 13.86 9.90 2.56
C PHE A 8 15.35 10.27 2.68
N ILE A 9 15.69 11.55 2.53
CA ILE A 9 17.05 12.08 2.65
C ILE A 9 17.61 11.89 4.07
N ASN A 10 16.85 12.19 5.13
CA ASN A 10 17.33 12.07 6.52
C ASN A 10 17.43 10.62 7.01
N MET A 11 16.58 9.70 6.53
CA MET A 11 16.70 8.29 6.87
C MET A 11 17.87 7.63 6.12
N ASN A 12 18.07 7.95 4.86
CA ASN A 12 19.23 7.51 4.09
C ASN A 12 20.53 8.00 4.72
N ASN A 13 20.68 9.30 5.01
CA ASN A 13 21.90 9.87 5.54
C ASN A 13 22.31 9.31 6.91
N LYS A 14 21.38 8.90 7.78
CA LYS A 14 21.71 8.35 9.11
C LYS A 14 22.12 6.88 9.10
N LYS A 15 21.78 6.10 8.07
CA LYS A 15 22.11 4.67 7.99
C LYS A 15 23.14 4.32 6.91
N GLN A 16 23.29 5.17 5.89
CA GLN A 16 24.27 4.96 4.82
C GLN A 16 25.72 4.88 5.32
N ASP A 17 26.08 5.65 6.32
CA ASP A 17 27.46 5.66 6.86
C ASP A 17 27.89 4.34 7.51
N ASN A 18 26.96 3.46 7.90
CA ASN A 18 27.26 2.22 8.60
C ASN A 18 27.09 0.92 7.78
N MET A 19 26.44 0.96 6.59
CA MET A 19 26.13 -0.26 5.81
C MET A 19 26.99 -0.46 4.55
N ILE A 20 27.74 0.54 4.13
CA ILE A 20 28.20 0.68 2.74
C ILE A 20 29.26 -0.33 2.27
N SER A 21 30.01 -0.98 3.11
CA SER A 21 31.17 -1.73 2.59
C SER A 21 31.25 -3.22 2.89
N SER A 22 30.46 -3.74 3.81
CA SER A 22 30.64 -5.13 4.27
C SER A 22 29.62 -6.14 3.77
N GLU A 23 28.45 -5.70 3.30
CA GLU A 23 27.31 -6.61 3.06
C GLU A 23 26.81 -6.65 1.62
N ILE A 24 27.39 -5.87 0.71
CA ILE A 24 27.04 -5.88 -0.72
C ILE A 24 28.25 -6.16 -1.60
N ARG A 25 28.01 -6.90 -2.68
CA ARG A 25 28.94 -6.95 -3.83
C ARG A 25 28.41 -6.08 -4.94
N TYR A 26 29.28 -5.36 -5.59
CA TYR A 26 28.92 -4.46 -6.67
C TYR A 26 29.97 -4.48 -7.79
N LYS A 27 29.58 -3.95 -8.94
CA LYS A 27 30.49 -3.72 -10.07
C LYS A 27 30.07 -2.48 -10.84
N LYS A 28 31.05 -1.80 -11.44
CA LYS A 28 30.79 -0.69 -12.37
C LYS A 28 30.30 -1.23 -13.72
N THR A 29 29.32 -0.55 -14.31
CA THR A 29 28.82 -0.81 -15.65
C THR A 29 28.80 0.49 -16.46
N GLU A 30 28.49 0.42 -17.75
CA GLU A 30 28.32 1.62 -18.60
C GLU A 30 27.09 2.47 -18.17
N LYS A 31 26.14 1.88 -17.43
CA LYS A 31 24.89 2.52 -17.00
C LYS A 31 24.93 3.05 -15.55
N GLY A 32 26.03 2.86 -14.83
CA GLY A 32 26.22 3.18 -13.42
C GLY A 32 26.62 1.96 -12.59
N MET A 33 26.49 2.06 -11.27
CA MET A 33 26.85 0.96 -10.37
C MET A 33 25.74 -0.08 -10.33
N MET A 34 26.15 -1.35 -10.37
CA MET A 34 25.28 -2.51 -10.21
C MET A 34 25.57 -3.20 -8.88
N ILE A 35 24.57 -3.35 -8.02
CA ILE A 35 24.64 -4.26 -6.88
C ILE A 35 24.37 -5.68 -7.40
N THR A 36 25.35 -6.57 -7.23
CA THR A 36 25.25 -7.95 -7.73
C THR A 36 24.78 -8.93 -6.69
N GLU A 37 25.03 -8.66 -5.40
CA GLU A 37 24.63 -9.54 -4.30
C GLU A 37 24.57 -8.77 -2.99
N TYR A 38 23.52 -9.04 -2.20
CA TYR A 38 23.41 -8.69 -0.79
C TYR A 38 23.49 -9.96 0.06
N TYR A 39 24.39 -9.99 1.05
CA TYR A 39 24.62 -11.15 1.91
C TYR A 39 24.47 -10.85 3.41
N GLY A 40 23.92 -9.66 3.74
CA GLY A 40 23.55 -9.30 5.11
C GLY A 40 22.31 -10.03 5.63
N ASN A 41 22.08 -9.90 6.93
CA ASN A 41 20.96 -10.53 7.64
C ASN A 41 20.02 -9.53 8.31
N ASP A 42 20.05 -8.26 7.88
CA ASP A 42 19.16 -7.24 8.42
C ASP A 42 17.73 -7.43 7.94
N SER A 43 16.77 -7.17 8.84
CA SER A 43 15.35 -7.15 8.47
C SER A 43 14.96 -5.87 7.70
N TYR A 44 15.70 -4.79 7.92
CA TYR A 44 15.51 -3.49 7.29
C TYR A 44 16.78 -3.10 6.53
N VAL A 45 16.67 -2.98 5.21
CA VAL A 45 17.80 -2.71 4.33
C VAL A 45 17.58 -1.41 3.56
N VAL A 46 18.53 -0.49 3.63
CA VAL A 46 18.59 0.71 2.80
C VAL A 46 19.78 0.58 1.86
N LEU A 47 19.51 0.43 0.57
CA LEU A 47 20.56 0.38 -0.43
C LEU A 47 21.13 1.80 -0.66
N PRO A 48 22.45 1.93 -0.86
CA PRO A 48 23.07 3.23 -1.10
C PRO A 48 22.66 3.81 -2.45
N ASP A 49 22.43 5.14 -2.48
CA ASP A 49 22.14 5.84 -3.74
C ASP A 49 23.38 5.90 -4.64
N GLU A 50 24.58 5.94 -4.04
CA GLU A 50 25.86 6.01 -4.73
C GLU A 50 26.90 5.06 -4.13
N ILE A 51 27.77 4.53 -4.96
CA ILE A 51 28.94 3.75 -4.57
C ILE A 51 30.14 4.33 -5.30
N GLU A 52 31.22 4.66 -4.57
CA GLU A 52 32.42 5.28 -5.12
C GLU A 52 32.16 6.57 -5.93
N GLY A 53 31.11 7.34 -5.53
CA GLY A 53 30.71 8.58 -6.20
C GLY A 53 29.93 8.38 -7.50
N GLU A 54 29.52 7.17 -7.80
CA GLU A 54 28.73 6.84 -9.00
C GLU A 54 27.34 6.32 -8.57
N PRO A 55 26.25 6.71 -9.25
CA PRO A 55 24.90 6.33 -8.86
C PRO A 55 24.65 4.83 -9.02
N VAL A 56 23.92 4.25 -8.07
CA VAL A 56 23.43 2.89 -8.15
C VAL A 56 22.18 2.86 -9.01
N THR A 57 22.27 2.28 -10.18
CA THR A 57 21.21 2.27 -11.19
C THR A 57 20.68 0.87 -11.51
N ILE A 58 21.36 -0.18 -11.06
CA ILE A 58 21.02 -1.57 -11.37
C ILE A 58 21.09 -2.44 -10.12
N LEU A 59 20.04 -3.21 -9.89
CA LEU A 59 20.06 -4.37 -9.01
C LEU A 59 20.15 -5.63 -9.89
N GLY A 60 21.19 -6.43 -9.68
CA GLY A 60 21.50 -7.58 -10.54
C GLY A 60 20.54 -8.77 -10.39
N ASP A 61 20.69 -9.73 -11.30
CA ASP A 61 19.98 -11.01 -11.21
C ASP A 61 20.31 -11.70 -9.88
N TYR A 62 19.29 -12.24 -9.19
CA TYR A 62 19.42 -12.96 -7.93
C TYR A 62 20.03 -12.18 -6.75
N ALA A 63 20.12 -10.86 -6.81
CA ALA A 63 20.86 -10.03 -5.84
C ALA A 63 20.48 -10.25 -4.36
N PHE A 64 19.23 -10.53 -4.07
CA PHE A 64 18.69 -10.86 -2.73
C PHE A 64 18.17 -12.29 -2.63
N SER A 65 18.36 -13.10 -3.66
CA SER A 65 17.74 -14.43 -3.74
C SER A 65 17.92 -15.25 -2.46
N ARG A 66 16.79 -15.77 -1.92
CA ARG A 66 16.72 -16.61 -0.72
C ARG A 66 17.18 -15.92 0.58
N ASN A 67 17.24 -14.60 0.61
CA ASN A 67 17.42 -13.89 1.87
C ASN A 67 16.12 -14.00 2.67
N LEU A 68 16.20 -14.65 3.82
CA LEU A 68 15.05 -14.90 4.71
C LEU A 68 14.99 -13.93 5.88
N SER A 69 15.96 -13.02 5.99
CA SER A 69 16.01 -12.04 7.07
C SER A 69 15.34 -10.73 6.70
N VAL A 70 15.41 -10.36 5.41
CA VAL A 70 14.93 -9.07 4.95
C VAL A 70 13.40 -9.01 4.94
N GLU A 71 12.86 -7.96 5.58
CA GLU A 71 11.42 -7.65 5.65
C GLU A 71 11.07 -6.37 4.90
N GLU A 72 11.98 -5.39 4.88
CA GLU A 72 11.78 -4.10 4.23
C GLU A 72 13.05 -3.69 3.47
N ILE A 73 12.88 -3.23 2.21
CA ILE A 73 13.97 -2.73 1.37
C ILE A 73 13.64 -1.34 0.86
N TRP A 74 14.58 -0.43 1.05
CA TRP A 74 14.61 0.89 0.42
C TRP A 74 15.62 0.87 -0.71
N MET A 75 15.12 1.03 -1.94
CA MET A 75 15.94 1.05 -3.14
C MET A 75 16.39 2.47 -3.47
N PRO A 76 17.54 2.64 -4.16
CA PRO A 76 17.96 3.93 -4.67
C PRO A 76 16.89 4.55 -5.57
N LEU A 77 16.66 5.86 -5.44
CA LEU A 77 15.68 6.58 -6.29
C LEU A 77 16.09 6.60 -7.77
N GLU A 78 17.40 6.54 -8.04
CA GLU A 78 17.96 6.49 -9.39
C GLU A 78 17.98 5.10 -10.00
N LEU A 79 17.45 4.08 -9.30
CA LEU A 79 17.40 2.71 -9.81
C LEU A 79 16.55 2.62 -11.08
N LYS A 80 17.10 2.03 -12.14
CA LYS A 80 16.47 1.91 -13.47
C LYS A 80 16.19 0.47 -13.86
N GLU A 81 16.96 -0.47 -13.32
CA GLU A 81 16.85 -1.88 -13.68
C GLU A 81 16.89 -2.76 -12.44
N VAL A 82 15.98 -3.73 -12.39
CA VAL A 82 16.02 -4.85 -11.45
C VAL A 82 16.10 -6.13 -12.25
N GLY A 83 17.11 -6.93 -11.94
CA GLY A 83 17.40 -8.18 -12.64
C GLY A 83 16.35 -9.27 -12.38
N ARG A 84 16.46 -10.36 -13.18
CA ARG A 84 15.59 -11.53 -13.02
C ARG A 84 15.82 -12.20 -11.67
N TYR A 85 14.73 -12.62 -11.03
CA TYR A 85 14.78 -13.32 -9.75
C TYR A 85 15.53 -12.56 -8.65
N ALA A 86 15.61 -11.23 -8.72
CA ALA A 86 16.37 -10.40 -7.78
C ALA A 86 16.01 -10.68 -6.32
N PHE A 87 14.73 -10.88 -6.01
CA PHE A 87 14.21 -11.20 -4.67
C PHE A 87 13.62 -12.62 -4.58
N TYR A 88 14.06 -13.52 -5.45
CA TYR A 88 13.53 -14.89 -5.50
C TYR A 88 13.52 -15.58 -4.13
N ARG A 89 12.33 -15.95 -3.65
CA ARG A 89 12.11 -16.60 -2.36
C ARG A 89 12.56 -15.78 -1.14
N CYS A 90 12.53 -14.45 -1.19
CA CYS A 90 12.59 -13.61 -0.01
C CYS A 90 11.22 -13.66 0.71
N ARG A 91 10.99 -14.76 1.44
CA ARG A 91 9.65 -15.08 1.98
C ARG A 91 9.16 -14.11 3.05
N ASN A 92 10.07 -13.41 3.71
CA ASN A 92 9.77 -12.45 4.76
C ASN A 92 9.71 -11.01 4.26
N LEU A 93 10.02 -10.76 2.98
CA LEU A 93 9.91 -9.42 2.40
C LEU A 93 8.44 -9.00 2.33
N ARG A 94 8.12 -7.90 3.06
CA ARG A 94 6.78 -7.34 3.18
C ARG A 94 6.65 -5.97 2.54
N LYS A 95 7.75 -5.20 2.52
CA LYS A 95 7.72 -3.83 2.06
C LYS A 95 8.85 -3.50 1.09
N LEU A 96 8.49 -2.79 0.00
CA LEU A 96 9.43 -2.19 -0.93
C LEU A 96 9.21 -0.68 -1.01
N VAL A 97 10.29 0.08 -0.98
CA VAL A 97 10.30 1.53 -1.21
C VAL A 97 11.23 1.85 -2.36
N LEU A 98 10.75 2.58 -3.37
CA LEU A 98 11.49 2.81 -4.61
C LEU A 98 11.07 4.10 -5.33
N GLY A 99 11.90 4.53 -6.29
CA GLY A 99 11.59 5.63 -7.20
C GLY A 99 10.91 5.13 -8.50
N ASN A 100 10.24 6.05 -9.20
CA ASN A 100 9.56 5.71 -10.46
C ASN A 100 10.46 5.76 -11.70
N ARG A 101 11.77 5.91 -11.55
CA ARG A 101 12.73 5.69 -12.66
C ARG A 101 12.84 4.22 -13.04
N LEU A 102 12.53 3.33 -12.12
CA LEU A 102 12.32 1.91 -12.41
C LEU A 102 10.96 1.73 -13.08
N LEU A 103 10.97 1.35 -14.37
CA LEU A 103 9.75 1.18 -15.16
C LEU A 103 9.26 -0.27 -15.25
N ASP A 104 10.17 -1.23 -15.12
CA ASP A 104 9.88 -2.66 -15.15
C ASP A 104 10.81 -3.41 -14.20
N MET A 105 10.37 -4.57 -13.74
CA MET A 105 11.19 -5.51 -12.99
C MET A 105 11.53 -6.73 -13.86
N GLY A 106 12.69 -7.30 -13.65
CA GLY A 106 13.08 -8.53 -14.34
C GLY A 106 12.12 -9.68 -14.03
N GLY A 107 11.89 -10.54 -15.00
CA GLY A 107 10.94 -11.65 -14.87
C GLY A 107 11.22 -12.52 -13.64
N GLY A 108 10.16 -12.80 -12.86
CA GLY A 108 10.25 -13.57 -11.64
C GLY A 108 10.95 -12.87 -10.47
N ALA A 109 11.17 -11.55 -10.56
CA ALA A 109 11.91 -10.80 -9.55
C ALA A 109 11.34 -11.00 -8.14
N LEU A 110 10.04 -11.09 -8.00
CA LEU A 110 9.32 -11.24 -6.73
C LEU A 110 8.76 -12.65 -6.50
N THR A 111 9.16 -13.62 -7.32
CA THR A 111 8.65 -15.00 -7.18
C THR A 111 8.95 -15.58 -5.79
N GLY A 112 7.91 -15.94 -5.07
CA GLY A 112 7.98 -16.51 -3.72
C GLY A 112 8.18 -15.48 -2.62
N CYS A 113 7.98 -14.18 -2.92
CA CYS A 113 7.81 -13.12 -1.94
C CYS A 113 6.34 -13.01 -1.49
N HIS A 114 6.11 -12.25 -0.43
CA HIS A 114 4.78 -11.89 0.06
C HIS A 114 4.76 -10.41 0.44
N LEU A 115 4.71 -9.56 -0.58
CA LEU A 115 4.64 -8.11 -0.37
C LEU A 115 3.25 -7.71 0.14
N GLU A 116 3.23 -6.87 1.17
CA GLU A 116 2.04 -6.28 1.76
C GLU A 116 1.96 -4.77 1.46
N GLU A 117 3.12 -4.13 1.27
CA GLU A 117 3.21 -2.68 1.08
C GLU A 117 4.27 -2.32 0.03
N VAL A 118 3.93 -1.36 -0.81
CA VAL A 118 4.85 -0.76 -1.78
C VAL A 118 4.70 0.75 -1.74
N GLU A 119 5.81 1.46 -1.57
CA GLU A 119 5.87 2.92 -1.68
C GLU A 119 6.66 3.32 -2.92
N ILE A 120 6.08 4.18 -3.74
CA ILE A 120 6.73 4.67 -4.96
C ILE A 120 6.79 6.20 -4.92
N TYR A 121 8.00 6.73 -4.99
CA TYR A 121 8.26 8.16 -5.10
C TYR A 121 8.27 8.58 -6.58
N LEU A 122 7.25 9.34 -6.98
CA LEU A 122 7.10 9.84 -8.34
C LEU A 122 7.98 11.09 -8.53
N GLN A 123 9.06 10.95 -9.26
CA GLN A 123 9.98 12.05 -9.59
C GLN A 123 9.62 12.65 -10.96
N ASP A 124 9.46 11.80 -11.96
CA ASP A 124 9.26 12.18 -13.35
C ASP A 124 7.99 11.49 -13.92
N GLY A 125 6.89 12.24 -13.97
CA GLY A 125 5.63 11.73 -14.52
C GLY A 125 4.97 10.65 -13.64
N LYS A 126 4.09 9.83 -14.24
CA LYS A 126 3.23 8.86 -13.52
C LYS A 126 3.58 7.40 -13.79
N LYS A 127 4.44 7.12 -14.78
CA LYS A 127 4.85 5.76 -15.11
C LYS A 127 5.75 5.20 -14.02
N SER A 128 5.61 3.91 -13.74
CA SER A 128 6.44 3.19 -12.77
C SER A 128 6.40 1.69 -13.02
N CYS A 129 7.18 0.93 -12.26
CA CYS A 129 7.14 -0.53 -12.28
C CYS A 129 5.95 -1.13 -11.51
N LEU A 130 4.99 -0.32 -11.03
CA LEU A 130 3.86 -0.81 -10.23
C LEU A 130 3.11 -1.94 -10.93
N LYS A 131 2.90 -1.84 -12.25
CA LYS A 131 2.26 -2.89 -13.03
C LYS A 131 2.99 -4.23 -12.87
N SER A 132 4.31 -4.26 -13.05
CA SER A 132 5.13 -5.48 -12.91
C SER A 132 5.03 -6.08 -11.52
N ILE A 133 5.00 -5.23 -10.47
CA ILE A 133 4.87 -5.69 -9.09
C ILE A 133 3.51 -6.35 -8.84
N VAL A 134 2.41 -5.67 -9.20
CA VAL A 134 1.06 -6.18 -8.91
C VAL A 134 0.72 -7.42 -9.75
N GLU A 135 1.29 -7.57 -10.95
CA GLU A 135 1.11 -8.76 -11.79
C GLU A 135 1.79 -10.01 -11.22
N GLU A 136 2.91 -9.87 -10.49
CA GLU A 136 3.59 -10.99 -9.82
C GLU A 136 2.97 -11.35 -8.46
N MET A 137 2.21 -10.45 -7.84
CA MET A 137 1.63 -10.64 -6.51
C MET A 137 0.14 -10.98 -6.58
N ARG A 138 -0.28 -12.00 -5.82
CA ARG A 138 -1.69 -12.41 -5.71
C ARG A 138 -2.35 -11.96 -4.42
N TYR A 139 -1.55 -11.66 -3.39
CA TYR A 139 -2.01 -11.20 -2.08
C TYR A 139 -2.53 -9.77 -2.13
N GLN A 140 -3.29 -9.39 -1.12
CA GLN A 140 -3.68 -8.01 -0.92
C GLN A 140 -2.46 -7.13 -0.66
N MET A 141 -2.38 -5.99 -1.36
CA MET A 141 -1.27 -5.03 -1.21
C MET A 141 -1.77 -3.61 -1.05
N ARG A 142 -1.07 -2.85 -0.20
CA ARG A 142 -1.22 -1.40 -0.04
C ARG A 142 -0.15 -0.70 -0.84
N ILE A 143 -0.56 0.24 -1.69
CA ILE A 143 0.34 1.00 -2.54
C ILE A 143 0.25 2.48 -2.15
N TYR A 144 1.39 3.09 -1.89
CA TYR A 144 1.52 4.53 -1.65
C TYR A 144 2.27 5.16 -2.81
N LEU A 145 1.62 6.08 -3.51
CA LEU A 145 2.26 6.88 -4.56
C LEU A 145 2.49 8.27 -4.01
N HIS A 146 3.74 8.57 -3.73
CA HIS A 146 4.18 9.87 -3.23
C HIS A 146 4.42 10.80 -4.42
N ALA A 147 3.57 11.81 -4.57
CA ALA A 147 3.71 12.78 -5.65
C ALA A 147 4.81 13.80 -5.32
N PRO A 148 5.45 14.41 -6.35
CA PRO A 148 6.35 15.53 -6.14
C PRO A 148 5.61 16.73 -5.51
N GLU A 149 6.37 17.73 -5.07
CA GLU A 149 5.82 18.92 -4.38
C GLU A 149 4.67 19.56 -5.20
N GLY A 150 3.53 19.75 -4.54
CA GLY A 150 2.30 20.25 -5.16
C GLY A 150 1.44 19.22 -5.89
N GLY A 151 1.90 18.00 -6.01
CA GLY A 151 1.13 16.88 -6.57
C GLY A 151 0.16 16.25 -5.57
N GLN A 152 -0.71 15.37 -6.06
CA GLN A 152 -1.64 14.61 -5.22
C GLN A 152 -1.10 13.22 -4.93
N GLU A 153 -0.99 12.90 -3.66
CA GLU A 153 -0.65 11.54 -3.21
C GLU A 153 -1.82 10.57 -3.46
N ALA A 154 -1.49 9.31 -3.67
CA ALA A 154 -2.48 8.24 -3.72
C ALA A 154 -2.15 7.12 -2.74
N LYS A 155 -3.17 6.63 -2.06
CA LYS A 155 -3.13 5.40 -1.28
C LYS A 155 -4.15 4.44 -1.86
N LEU A 156 -3.66 3.33 -2.40
CA LEU A 156 -4.44 2.37 -3.15
C LEU A 156 -4.39 1.01 -2.46
N LEU A 157 -5.45 0.24 -2.63
CA LEU A 157 -5.52 -1.15 -2.21
C LEU A 157 -5.70 -2.02 -3.44
N PHE A 158 -4.80 -2.96 -3.66
CA PHE A 158 -4.98 -4.04 -4.62
C PHE A 158 -5.45 -5.27 -3.87
N PRO A 159 -6.73 -5.66 -3.98
CA PRO A 159 -7.27 -6.81 -3.29
C PRO A 159 -6.55 -8.12 -3.66
N GLU A 160 -6.72 -9.12 -2.83
CA GLU A 160 -6.28 -10.48 -3.14
C GLU A 160 -7.04 -11.05 -4.33
N HIS A 161 -6.42 -11.94 -5.09
CA HIS A 161 -7.10 -12.77 -6.05
C HIS A 161 -6.39 -14.12 -6.18
N TYR A 162 -7.15 -15.15 -6.40
CA TYR A 162 -6.60 -16.45 -6.78
C TYR A 162 -7.54 -17.18 -7.75
N GLU A 163 -6.95 -18.09 -8.48
CA GLU A 163 -7.66 -18.96 -9.42
C GLU A 163 -7.65 -20.38 -8.87
N GLU A 164 -8.81 -21.00 -8.85
CA GLU A 164 -9.00 -22.39 -8.48
C GLU A 164 -9.42 -23.19 -9.70
N ALA A 165 -8.63 -24.20 -10.05
CA ALA A 165 -9.01 -25.14 -11.10
C ALA A 165 -9.82 -26.27 -10.47
N VAL A 166 -11.10 -26.35 -10.82
CA VAL A 166 -12.00 -27.41 -10.35
C VAL A 166 -12.24 -28.41 -11.47
N GLU A 167 -11.88 -29.68 -11.25
CA GLU A 167 -12.19 -30.75 -12.17
C GLU A 167 -13.62 -31.23 -11.93
N ASN A 168 -14.49 -31.03 -12.91
CA ASN A 168 -15.86 -31.50 -12.86
C ASN A 168 -15.93 -32.95 -13.43
N THR A 169 -16.05 -33.91 -12.55
CA THR A 169 -16.30 -35.31 -12.93
C THR A 169 -17.81 -35.59 -13.00
N PRO A 170 -18.32 -36.29 -14.04
CA PRO A 170 -17.68 -37.25 -14.93
C PRO A 170 -17.16 -36.72 -16.26
N ALA A 171 -17.41 -35.45 -16.59
CA ALA A 171 -17.10 -34.91 -17.93
C ALA A 171 -15.61 -34.54 -18.11
N ARG A 172 -14.78 -34.54 -17.08
CA ARG A 172 -13.38 -34.07 -17.06
C ARG A 172 -13.21 -32.66 -17.64
N ILE A 173 -14.18 -31.79 -17.37
CA ILE A 173 -14.10 -30.38 -17.71
C ILE A 173 -13.35 -29.69 -16.57
N LEU A 174 -12.27 -28.98 -16.91
CA LEU A 174 -11.60 -28.09 -15.98
C LEU A 174 -12.30 -26.74 -16.03
N GLU A 175 -12.87 -26.32 -14.93
CA GLU A 175 -13.44 -24.99 -14.75
C GLU A 175 -12.47 -24.17 -13.87
N THR A 176 -12.21 -22.94 -14.28
CA THR A 176 -11.40 -22.00 -13.49
C THR A 176 -12.34 -21.07 -12.74
N HIS A 177 -12.32 -21.18 -11.44
CA HIS A 177 -13.04 -20.25 -10.57
C HIS A 177 -12.10 -19.13 -10.13
N HIS A 178 -12.54 -17.91 -10.33
CA HIS A 178 -11.82 -16.71 -9.89
C HIS A 178 -12.39 -16.25 -8.56
N HIS A 179 -11.50 -15.94 -7.61
CA HIS A 179 -11.86 -15.49 -6.28
C HIS A 179 -11.18 -14.17 -5.98
N GLY A 180 -11.97 -13.22 -5.44
CA GLY A 180 -11.54 -11.88 -5.08
C GLY A 180 -11.42 -10.92 -6.26
N ALA A 181 -11.63 -9.66 -6.01
CA ALA A 181 -11.66 -8.61 -7.03
C ALA A 181 -10.27 -8.22 -7.58
N GLY A 182 -9.20 -8.70 -6.96
CA GLY A 182 -7.84 -8.25 -7.26
C GLY A 182 -7.42 -8.41 -8.71
N GLY A 183 -7.95 -9.40 -9.42
CA GLY A 183 -7.68 -9.60 -10.85
C GLY A 183 -8.11 -8.43 -11.74
N TYR A 184 -9.25 -7.79 -11.41
CA TYR A 184 -9.75 -6.62 -12.15
C TYR A 184 -8.85 -5.40 -11.94
N TYR A 185 -8.39 -5.15 -10.73
CA TYR A 185 -7.51 -4.02 -10.40
C TYR A 185 -6.16 -4.10 -11.09
N ARG A 186 -5.60 -5.31 -11.27
CA ARG A 186 -4.32 -5.54 -11.95
C ARG A 186 -4.36 -5.22 -13.44
N GLN A 187 -5.56 -5.08 -14.02
CA GLN A 187 -5.76 -4.68 -15.41
C GLN A 187 -5.99 -3.17 -15.61
N CYS A 188 -5.92 -2.37 -14.51
CA CYS A 188 -6.16 -0.92 -14.56
C CYS A 188 -4.88 -0.14 -14.91
N PHE A 189 -4.16 -0.57 -15.93
CA PHE A 189 -2.94 0.10 -16.39
C PHE A 189 -2.96 0.34 -17.88
N TYR A 190 -2.37 1.49 -18.27
CA TYR A 190 -2.07 1.81 -19.66
C TYR A 190 -0.62 2.26 -19.76
N ASP A 191 0.19 1.59 -20.55
CA ASP A 191 1.61 1.90 -20.77
C ASP A 191 2.38 2.23 -19.45
N ARG A 192 2.30 1.36 -18.44
CA ARG A 192 2.94 1.48 -17.11
C ARG A 192 2.40 2.61 -16.22
N GLU A 193 1.34 3.26 -16.61
CA GLU A 193 0.63 4.26 -15.82
C GLU A 193 -0.68 3.67 -15.29
N LEU A 194 -1.01 3.94 -14.03
CA LEU A 194 -2.27 3.52 -13.45
C LEU A 194 -3.41 4.39 -13.98
N ASP A 195 -4.44 3.76 -14.53
CA ASP A 195 -5.71 4.40 -14.87
C ASP A 195 -6.61 4.46 -13.62
N TYR A 196 -6.57 5.59 -12.91
CA TYR A 196 -7.37 5.82 -11.71
C TYR A 196 -8.87 5.71 -11.96
N ARG A 197 -9.34 6.15 -13.13
CA ARG A 197 -10.77 6.06 -13.47
C ARG A 197 -11.20 4.61 -13.57
N LYS A 198 -10.44 3.82 -14.31
CA LYS A 198 -10.70 2.37 -14.44
C LYS A 198 -10.58 1.66 -13.10
N TYR A 199 -9.57 2.03 -12.30
CA TYR A 199 -9.39 1.51 -10.93
C TYR A 199 -10.63 1.77 -10.06
N ASP A 200 -11.13 3.00 -10.02
CA ASP A 200 -12.29 3.37 -9.23
C ASP A 200 -13.58 2.70 -9.75
N GLU A 201 -13.69 2.47 -11.06
CA GLU A 201 -14.83 1.76 -11.66
C GLU A 201 -14.88 0.28 -11.23
N MET A 202 -13.76 -0.32 -10.75
CA MET A 202 -13.74 -1.72 -10.27
C MET A 202 -14.29 -1.90 -8.86
N PHE A 203 -14.63 -0.83 -8.14
CA PHE A 203 -15.06 -0.90 -6.74
C PHE A 203 -16.28 -1.80 -6.50
N TYR A 204 -17.19 -1.89 -7.47
CA TYR A 204 -18.35 -2.77 -7.35
C TYR A 204 -17.95 -4.26 -7.27
N HIS A 205 -16.84 -4.66 -7.87
CA HIS A 205 -16.30 -6.02 -7.72
C HIS A 205 -15.82 -6.26 -6.30
N THR A 206 -15.09 -5.31 -5.71
CA THR A 206 -14.67 -5.41 -4.30
C THR A 206 -15.87 -5.57 -3.37
N VAL A 207 -16.94 -4.81 -3.59
CA VAL A 207 -18.16 -4.92 -2.79
C VAL A 207 -18.84 -6.28 -2.94
N ALA A 208 -18.73 -6.92 -4.12
CA ALA A 208 -19.38 -8.18 -4.42
C ALA A 208 -18.55 -9.42 -4.05
N GLU A 209 -17.22 -9.34 -4.12
CA GLU A 209 -16.33 -10.51 -4.11
C GLU A 209 -15.36 -10.52 -2.93
N ASP A 210 -15.12 -9.37 -2.28
CA ASP A 210 -14.18 -9.26 -1.15
C ASP A 210 -14.90 -9.06 0.19
N THR A 211 -14.09 -8.93 1.25
CA THR A 211 -14.62 -8.66 2.59
C THR A 211 -15.09 -7.21 2.73
N GLU A 212 -16.03 -6.97 3.65
CA GLU A 212 -16.47 -5.60 3.99
C GLU A 212 -15.28 -4.75 4.48
N GLU A 213 -14.32 -5.33 5.20
CA GLU A 213 -13.10 -4.66 5.65
C GLU A 213 -12.25 -4.15 4.45
N THR A 214 -12.08 -4.98 3.43
CA THR A 214 -11.37 -4.61 2.19
C THR A 214 -12.04 -3.45 1.46
N ALA A 215 -13.37 -3.51 1.33
CA ALA A 215 -14.14 -2.44 0.67
C ALA A 215 -14.11 -1.12 1.47
N VAL A 216 -14.18 -1.19 2.81
CA VAL A 216 -14.03 -0.02 3.70
C VAL A 216 -12.65 0.60 3.54
N GLU A 217 -11.58 -0.19 3.60
CA GLU A 217 -10.21 0.29 3.44
C GLU A 217 -10.02 0.99 2.11
N LEU A 218 -10.45 0.36 1.00
CA LEU A 218 -10.34 0.92 -0.32
C LEU A 218 -11.10 2.25 -0.45
N ALA A 219 -12.36 2.29 -0.06
CA ALA A 219 -13.19 3.49 -0.13
C ALA A 219 -12.62 4.64 0.72
N LEU A 220 -12.18 4.36 1.95
CA LEU A 220 -11.60 5.37 2.83
C LEU A 220 -10.28 5.92 2.28
N ASN A 221 -9.41 5.05 1.77
CA ASN A 221 -8.15 5.47 1.17
C ASN A 221 -8.37 6.37 -0.05
N ARG A 222 -9.28 6.00 -0.96
CA ARG A 222 -9.59 6.80 -2.15
C ARG A 222 -10.20 8.15 -1.81
N LEU A 223 -11.00 8.24 -0.76
CA LEU A 223 -11.57 9.52 -0.31
C LEU A 223 -10.54 10.42 0.38
N ARG A 224 -9.59 9.84 1.09
CA ARG A 224 -8.51 10.60 1.79
C ARG A 224 -7.40 11.04 0.85
N PHE A 225 -7.09 10.23 -0.14
CA PHE A 225 -6.01 10.45 -1.12
C PHE A 225 -6.61 10.47 -2.55
N PRO A 226 -7.35 11.54 -2.90
CA PRO A 226 -8.24 11.56 -4.06
C PRO A 226 -7.52 11.88 -5.40
N ALA A 227 -6.31 11.35 -5.63
CA ALA A 227 -5.63 11.53 -6.90
C ALA A 227 -6.57 11.12 -8.05
N GLU A 228 -6.86 12.06 -8.95
CA GLU A 228 -7.74 11.89 -10.14
C GLU A 228 -9.14 11.30 -9.85
N LEU A 229 -9.62 11.42 -8.61
CA LEU A 229 -10.91 10.88 -8.22
C LEU A 229 -12.08 11.71 -8.78
N SER A 230 -12.90 11.11 -9.65
CA SER A 230 -14.10 11.75 -10.20
C SER A 230 -15.17 11.96 -9.13
N ASP A 231 -16.04 12.97 -9.32
CA ASP A 231 -17.14 13.22 -8.38
C ASP A 231 -18.12 12.05 -8.29
N LYS A 232 -18.36 11.36 -9.40
CA LYS A 232 -19.22 10.17 -9.43
C LYS A 232 -18.67 9.07 -8.53
N ASN A 233 -17.39 8.74 -8.67
CA ASN A 233 -16.76 7.68 -7.88
C ASN A 233 -16.61 8.10 -6.42
N ARG A 234 -16.31 9.38 -6.16
CA ARG A 234 -16.33 9.97 -4.81
C ARG A 234 -17.66 9.74 -4.12
N GLN A 235 -18.75 10.06 -4.79
CA GLN A 235 -20.11 9.86 -4.26
C GLN A 235 -20.35 8.37 -3.96
N GLY A 236 -19.98 7.48 -4.86
CA GLY A 236 -20.12 6.02 -4.65
C GLY A 236 -19.39 5.53 -3.40
N TYR A 237 -18.15 5.96 -3.19
CA TYR A 237 -17.39 5.63 -1.98
C TYR A 237 -18.04 6.20 -0.71
N GLU A 238 -18.49 7.46 -0.74
CA GLU A 238 -19.17 8.08 0.40
C GLU A 238 -20.47 7.36 0.75
N GLU A 239 -21.28 7.01 -0.25
CA GLU A 239 -22.54 6.27 -0.05
C GLU A 239 -22.28 4.88 0.54
N TYR A 240 -21.24 4.18 0.05
CA TYR A 240 -20.84 2.90 0.61
C TYR A 240 -20.47 3.03 2.09
N LEU A 241 -19.55 3.93 2.43
CA LEU A 241 -19.13 4.12 3.83
C LEU A 241 -20.30 4.49 4.73
N LYS A 242 -21.23 5.39 4.29
CA LYS A 242 -22.42 5.78 5.07
C LYS A 242 -23.33 4.58 5.37
N LYS A 243 -23.45 3.63 4.45
CA LYS A 243 -24.25 2.41 4.67
C LYS A 243 -23.57 1.40 5.62
N HIS A 244 -22.24 1.42 5.68
CA HIS A 244 -21.43 0.43 6.39
C HIS A 244 -20.67 1.01 7.58
N MET A 245 -21.23 2.05 8.24
CA MET A 245 -20.53 2.81 9.29
C MET A 245 -20.10 1.98 10.50
N THR A 246 -20.78 0.87 10.81
CA THR A 246 -20.35 -0.05 11.88
C THR A 246 -19.05 -0.79 11.49
N ALA A 247 -18.95 -1.24 10.24
CA ALA A 247 -17.72 -1.86 9.72
C ALA A 247 -16.59 -0.84 9.64
N VAL A 248 -16.89 0.40 9.24
CA VAL A 248 -15.93 1.51 9.26
C VAL A 248 -15.37 1.74 10.66
N ALA A 249 -16.23 1.78 11.68
CA ALA A 249 -15.82 1.95 13.07
C ALA A 249 -14.91 0.80 13.52
N LYS A 250 -15.31 -0.45 13.26
CA LYS A 250 -14.52 -1.64 13.58
C LYS A 250 -13.16 -1.63 12.89
N TRP A 251 -13.14 -1.36 11.59
CA TRP A 251 -11.91 -1.32 10.80
C TRP A 251 -10.95 -0.24 11.28
N THR A 252 -11.44 0.99 11.53
CA THR A 252 -10.61 2.10 12.02
C THR A 252 -10.00 1.82 13.40
N VAL A 253 -10.72 1.12 14.29
CA VAL A 253 -10.18 0.67 15.58
C VAL A 253 -9.12 -0.42 15.39
N LYS A 254 -9.42 -1.43 14.57
CA LYS A 254 -8.52 -2.57 14.31
C LYS A 254 -7.18 -2.11 13.70
N GLN A 255 -7.24 -1.16 12.77
CA GLN A 255 -6.06 -0.62 12.08
C GLN A 255 -5.41 0.56 12.83
N GLU A 256 -5.99 0.99 13.95
CA GLU A 256 -5.57 2.19 14.69
C GLU A 256 -5.51 3.46 13.80
N GLU A 257 -6.47 3.56 12.85
CA GLU A 257 -6.47 4.56 11.79
C GLU A 257 -7.07 5.89 12.27
N VAL A 258 -6.34 6.56 13.17
CA VAL A 258 -6.75 7.82 13.82
C VAL A 258 -7.06 8.92 12.80
N GLU A 259 -6.24 9.06 11.76
CA GLU A 259 -6.47 10.07 10.73
C GLU A 259 -7.72 9.77 9.89
N GLY A 260 -8.05 8.51 9.68
CA GLY A 260 -9.32 8.10 9.07
C GLY A 260 -10.52 8.50 9.92
N ILE A 261 -10.46 8.27 11.23
CA ILE A 261 -11.50 8.68 12.18
C ILE A 261 -11.71 10.19 12.12
N ARG A 262 -10.63 10.99 12.17
CA ARG A 262 -10.68 12.45 12.11
C ARG A 262 -11.15 12.97 10.75
N PHE A 263 -10.79 12.31 9.67
CA PHE A 263 -11.27 12.63 8.32
C PHE A 263 -12.80 12.49 8.24
N LEU A 264 -13.35 11.39 8.74
CA LEU A 264 -14.81 11.15 8.77
C LEU A 264 -15.53 12.12 9.73
N GLN A 265 -14.89 12.51 10.84
CA GLN A 265 -15.38 13.55 11.74
C GLN A 265 -15.54 14.90 11.04
N ARG A 266 -14.51 15.36 10.34
CA ARG A 266 -14.54 16.63 9.59
C ARG A 266 -15.64 16.65 8.53
N ARG A 267 -15.98 15.50 7.95
CA ARG A 267 -17.05 15.33 6.96
C ARG A 267 -18.42 15.09 7.59
N LYS A 268 -18.50 14.98 8.92
CA LYS A 268 -19.74 14.71 9.67
C LYS A 268 -20.46 13.43 9.19
N ILE A 269 -19.70 12.40 8.87
CA ILE A 269 -20.24 11.12 8.38
C ILE A 269 -20.61 10.18 9.54
N TRP A 270 -20.01 10.35 10.73
CA TRP A 270 -20.30 9.53 11.90
C TRP A 270 -21.77 9.66 12.33
N THR A 271 -22.37 8.53 12.70
CA THR A 271 -23.68 8.44 13.33
C THR A 271 -23.53 8.13 14.82
N GLU A 272 -24.54 8.42 15.63
CA GLU A 272 -24.48 8.08 17.06
C GLU A 272 -24.30 6.57 17.28
N GLN A 273 -24.96 5.74 16.46
CA GLN A 273 -24.82 4.28 16.49
C GLN A 273 -23.41 3.80 16.14
N SER A 274 -22.79 4.34 15.07
CA SER A 274 -21.45 3.94 14.67
C SER A 274 -20.37 4.40 15.66
N LEU A 275 -20.56 5.59 16.27
CA LEU A 275 -19.69 6.05 17.36
C LEU A 275 -19.78 5.14 18.58
N GLN A 276 -21.00 4.69 18.94
CA GLN A 276 -21.16 3.74 20.03
C GLN A 276 -20.45 2.41 19.72
N ALA A 277 -20.64 1.86 18.52
CA ALA A 277 -19.94 0.66 18.08
C ALA A 277 -18.41 0.83 18.11
N GLY A 278 -17.90 1.99 17.64
CA GLY A 278 -16.46 2.29 17.70
C GLY A 278 -15.91 2.33 19.12
N MET A 279 -16.67 2.93 20.06
CA MET A 279 -16.29 2.95 21.48
C MET A 279 -16.28 1.53 22.08
N ASP A 280 -17.29 0.72 21.75
CA ASP A 280 -17.38 -0.66 22.25
C ASP A 280 -16.19 -1.51 21.73
N PHE A 281 -15.87 -1.46 20.43
CA PHE A 281 -14.71 -2.13 19.85
C PHE A 281 -13.38 -1.63 20.41
N ALA A 282 -13.25 -0.31 20.65
CA ALA A 282 -12.03 0.25 21.22
C ALA A 282 -11.85 -0.19 22.69
N ALA A 283 -12.93 -0.28 23.46
CA ALA A 283 -12.89 -0.77 24.83
C ALA A 283 -12.54 -2.27 24.89
N GLU A 284 -13.16 -3.10 24.06
CA GLU A 284 -12.84 -4.53 23.95
C GLU A 284 -11.37 -4.76 23.55
N GLY A 285 -10.86 -3.96 22.61
CA GLY A 285 -9.47 -4.01 22.16
C GLY A 285 -8.45 -3.29 23.04
N SER A 286 -8.88 -2.71 24.19
CA SER A 286 -8.05 -1.89 25.09
C SER A 286 -7.35 -0.71 24.38
N LYS A 287 -7.96 -0.14 23.32
CA LYS A 287 -7.46 0.98 22.53
C LYS A 287 -7.89 2.32 23.15
N THR A 288 -7.30 2.70 24.29
CA THR A 288 -7.75 3.83 25.12
C THR A 288 -7.69 5.19 24.40
N GLU A 289 -6.68 5.42 23.56
CA GLU A 289 -6.56 6.65 22.77
C GLU A 289 -7.72 6.77 21.78
N ILE A 290 -8.01 5.71 21.02
CA ILE A 290 -9.09 5.70 20.03
C ILE A 290 -10.44 5.83 20.73
N LEU A 291 -10.62 5.16 21.87
CA LEU A 291 -11.83 5.31 22.70
C LEU A 291 -12.06 6.77 23.09
N SER A 292 -11.02 7.46 23.56
CA SER A 292 -11.08 8.88 23.90
C SER A 292 -11.50 9.74 22.69
N ILE A 293 -10.92 9.48 21.51
CA ILE A 293 -11.26 10.19 20.28
C ILE A 293 -12.75 10.02 19.93
N PHE A 294 -13.29 8.80 20.00
CA PHE A 294 -14.71 8.55 19.71
C PHE A 294 -15.62 9.23 20.75
N MET A 295 -15.24 9.24 22.02
CA MET A 295 -15.98 9.95 23.08
C MET A 295 -16.03 11.46 22.82
N ASP A 296 -14.92 12.06 22.41
CA ASP A 296 -14.83 13.49 22.08
C ASP A 296 -15.71 13.82 20.86
N ILE A 297 -15.63 13.01 19.80
CA ILE A 297 -16.49 13.18 18.61
C ILE A 297 -17.97 13.11 18.99
N ARG A 298 -18.35 12.13 19.81
CA ARG A 298 -19.74 11.98 20.28
C ARG A 298 -20.23 13.19 21.07
N LYS A 299 -19.39 13.70 21.96
CA LYS A 299 -19.72 14.89 22.76
C LYS A 299 -19.89 16.12 21.88
N ASP A 300 -19.08 16.27 20.84
CA ASP A 300 -19.08 17.41 19.92
C ASP A 300 -20.27 17.35 18.93
N GLN A 301 -20.49 16.21 18.28
CA GLN A 301 -21.51 16.07 17.24
C GLN A 301 -22.92 15.71 17.77
N PHE A 302 -22.99 15.03 18.91
CA PHE A 302 -24.24 14.56 19.52
C PHE A 302 -24.34 14.96 21.00
N PRO A 303 -24.37 16.27 21.32
CA PRO A 303 -24.42 16.74 22.70
C PRO A 303 -25.73 16.31 23.38
N LYS A 304 -25.63 15.70 24.57
CA LYS A 304 -26.82 15.38 25.37
C LYS A 304 -27.51 16.68 25.74
N LYS A 305 -28.82 16.81 25.43
CA LYS A 305 -29.65 17.93 25.92
C LYS A 305 -29.55 17.99 27.44
N LYS A 306 -29.14 19.14 27.99
CA LYS A 306 -29.21 19.36 29.44
C LYS A 306 -30.67 19.20 29.86
N LYS A 307 -30.97 18.24 30.75
CA LYS A 307 -32.25 18.18 31.41
C LYS A 307 -32.35 19.42 32.29
N THR A 308 -33.15 20.40 31.90
CA THR A 308 -33.59 21.47 32.76
C THR A 308 -34.59 20.85 33.71
N PHE A 309 -34.24 20.70 34.98
CA PHE A 309 -35.22 20.45 36.03
C PHE A 309 -35.87 21.81 36.29
N GLU A 310 -37.13 21.97 35.89
CA GLU A 310 -37.97 23.01 36.42
C GLU A 310 -38.30 22.61 37.88
N LEU A 311 -37.89 23.47 38.80
CA LEU A 311 -38.21 23.40 40.22
C LEU A 311 -39.60 23.99 40.45
#